data_b269e17c12c8944ed8874ad602f172ba
#
_entry.id   b269e17c12c8944ed8874ad602f172ba
#
_cell.length_a   1.000
_cell.length_b   1.000
_cell.length_c   1.000
_cell.angle_alpha   90.00
_cell.angle_beta   90.00
_cell.angle_gamma   90.00
#
_symmetry.space_group_name_H-M   'P 1'
#
loop_
_entity.id
_entity.type
_entity.pdbx_description
1 polymer ?
#
loop_
_entity_poly.entity_id
_entity_poly.type
_entity_poly.pdbx_seq_one_letter_code
_entity_poly.pdbx_strand_id
1 'polypeptide(L)'
;MTAAWLLPTAAHAAPAAPETSVAAADRGAATPYTEYEAEDGTYDGTLLESDATRTFGHTNFATESSGRKSVRLDSTGQYVEFTSAGSTNSIVVRNSIPDAPGGGGQEKTLSLYADGTFVQKLDLSSKHSWLYGSTDDPEGLTNTPGGDARRLFDESHALLDTTYPEGTTFRLQQDADDDAEYYVVDLVDLEQVAPPASKPDECTSITEYGAVPDDGKDDTDAIQEAVTADQNGEIDCVWIPAGQWRQEQKILTDDPQDRGEYNQVGISDVTIRGAGMWHSQLYSLTPPQDAGGINHPHEGNFGFDIDDNTQISDIAIFGSGTIRGGDGNAEGGVGLNGRFGENTKISNVWIEHANVGTWVGRDYSNIPELWGPGDGLEFSGMRIRNTYADGINFTNGTRNSSVTDSSFRNTGDDSLAVWASKYVKDPAVDVGHDNVFSNNTIQLPWRANGIAVYGGYGNKIENNLVSDTMNYPGIMLATDHDPVPFSGETLIANNGLSRTGGAFWNEDQEFGAITLFAQGSDIPGVTIRDTDIQDSTYDGIQFKTGGGEMPDVDISNVTISGSPNGSGILAMGGARGSATLTDVTISGSRDGDVLVEPGSQFVINE
;
A
#
# COMPACT_ATOMS: atom_id res chain seq x y z
N MET A 1 55.92 -20.46 -39.30
CA MET A 1 54.70 -21.24 -38.88
C MET A 1 54.18 -20.55 -37.65
N THR A 2 53.22 -19.66 -37.82
CA THR A 2 52.54 -18.91 -36.78
C THR A 2 51.19 -19.55 -36.56
N ALA A 3 50.99 -20.14 -35.39
CA ALA A 3 49.71 -20.72 -35.01
C ALA A 3 48.75 -19.63 -34.50
N ALA A 4 47.65 -19.47 -35.17
CA ALA A 4 46.55 -18.62 -34.75
C ALA A 4 45.65 -19.38 -33.76
N TRP A 5 45.44 -18.81 -32.57
CA TRP A 5 44.48 -19.31 -31.59
C TRP A 5 43.13 -18.72 -31.91
N LEU A 6 42.16 -19.58 -32.24
CA LEU A 6 40.75 -19.26 -32.32
C LEU A 6 40.16 -19.31 -30.91
N LEU A 7 39.66 -18.19 -30.40
CA LEU A 7 38.84 -18.11 -29.22
C LEU A 7 37.41 -18.61 -29.56
N PRO A 8 36.75 -19.38 -28.69
CA PRO A 8 35.36 -19.76 -28.93
C PRO A 8 34.45 -18.56 -28.67
N THR A 9 33.61 -18.27 -29.64
CA THR A 9 32.48 -17.33 -29.48
C THR A 9 31.49 -17.90 -28.47
N ALA A 10 31.19 -17.16 -27.41
CA ALA A 10 30.13 -17.48 -26.48
C ALA A 10 28.79 -17.45 -27.26
N ALA A 11 28.10 -18.57 -27.25
CA ALA A 11 26.72 -18.64 -27.73
C ALA A 11 25.84 -17.90 -26.72
N HIS A 12 25.21 -16.81 -27.17
CA HIS A 12 24.11 -16.21 -26.44
C HIS A 12 22.97 -17.23 -26.34
N ALA A 13 22.56 -17.56 -25.14
CA ALA A 13 21.32 -18.29 -24.89
C ALA A 13 20.16 -17.43 -25.38
N ALA A 14 19.27 -18.00 -26.16
CA ALA A 14 18.02 -17.34 -26.52
C ALA A 14 17.22 -17.04 -25.24
N PRO A 15 16.50 -15.90 -25.17
CA PRO A 15 15.65 -15.61 -24.04
C PRO A 15 14.66 -16.75 -23.83
N ALA A 16 14.49 -17.17 -22.59
CA ALA A 16 13.46 -18.12 -22.22
C ALA A 16 12.11 -17.54 -22.62
N ALA A 17 11.26 -18.37 -23.24
CA ALA A 17 9.89 -17.97 -23.53
C ALA A 17 9.21 -17.58 -22.20
N PRO A 18 8.36 -16.53 -22.18
CA PRO A 18 7.63 -16.16 -20.99
C PRO A 18 6.86 -17.38 -20.51
N GLU A 19 7.02 -17.72 -19.23
CA GLU A 19 6.21 -18.75 -18.59
C GLU A 19 4.75 -18.32 -18.74
N THR A 20 3.95 -19.15 -19.39
CA THR A 20 2.52 -18.93 -19.52
C THR A 20 1.93 -18.96 -18.12
N SER A 21 1.72 -17.80 -17.55
CA SER A 21 0.85 -17.64 -16.39
C SER A 21 -0.50 -18.29 -16.77
N VAL A 22 -0.95 -19.21 -15.94
CA VAL A 22 -2.35 -19.64 -15.96
C VAL A 22 -3.17 -18.37 -15.92
N ALA A 23 -4.04 -18.17 -16.90
CA ALA A 23 -4.83 -16.95 -17.02
C ALA A 23 -5.49 -16.69 -15.65
N ALA A 24 -5.02 -15.67 -14.94
CA ALA A 24 -5.64 -15.22 -13.73
C ALA A 24 -7.05 -14.78 -14.10
N ALA A 25 -8.05 -15.55 -13.70
CA ALA A 25 -9.44 -15.17 -13.90
C ALA A 25 -9.69 -13.93 -13.03
N ASP A 26 -9.86 -12.77 -13.64
CA ASP A 26 -10.38 -11.50 -13.09
C ASP A 26 -9.96 -11.17 -11.64
N ARG A 27 -8.70 -11.37 -11.27
CA ARG A 27 -8.14 -11.04 -9.95
C ARG A 27 -7.35 -9.73 -10.01
N GLY A 28 -7.33 -8.99 -8.91
CA GLY A 28 -6.63 -7.72 -8.80
C GLY A 28 -7.42 -6.54 -9.36
N ALA A 29 -6.86 -5.35 -9.18
CA ALA A 29 -7.45 -4.11 -9.64
C ALA A 29 -7.33 -3.97 -11.17
N ALA A 30 -8.34 -3.37 -11.78
CA ALA A 30 -8.27 -2.91 -13.17
C ALA A 30 -7.40 -1.64 -13.24
N THR A 31 -6.09 -1.79 -13.05
CA THR A 31 -5.16 -0.66 -13.06
C THR A 31 -5.10 -0.02 -14.45
N PRO A 32 -5.09 1.33 -14.54
CA PRO A 32 -5.01 2.02 -15.82
C PRO A 32 -3.59 2.03 -16.41
N TYR A 33 -2.61 1.51 -15.69
CA TYR A 33 -1.19 1.46 -16.09
C TYR A 33 -0.74 0.02 -16.38
N THR A 34 0.33 -0.08 -17.14
CA THR A 34 1.09 -1.31 -17.33
C THR A 34 2.42 -1.19 -16.60
N GLU A 35 2.73 -2.17 -15.77
CA GLU A 35 3.96 -2.27 -14.98
C GLU A 35 5.06 -2.99 -15.77
N TYR A 36 6.30 -2.50 -15.65
CA TYR A 36 7.50 -3.07 -16.27
C TYR A 36 8.59 -3.18 -15.22
N GLU A 37 9.01 -4.40 -14.92
CA GLU A 37 10.16 -4.67 -14.04
C GLU A 37 11.46 -4.28 -14.73
N ALA A 38 12.37 -3.64 -14.00
CA ALA A 38 13.63 -3.17 -14.58
C ALA A 38 14.54 -4.32 -15.05
N GLU A 39 14.54 -5.43 -14.32
CA GLU A 39 15.34 -6.61 -14.66
C GLU A 39 14.81 -7.39 -15.86
N ASP A 40 13.54 -7.26 -16.18
CA ASP A 40 12.93 -7.90 -17.37
C ASP A 40 13.17 -7.10 -18.65
N GLY A 41 13.60 -5.85 -18.50
CA GLY A 41 13.96 -4.96 -19.59
C GLY A 41 15.34 -5.24 -20.16
N THR A 42 15.81 -4.34 -21.04
CA THR A 42 17.20 -4.30 -21.47
C THR A 42 17.95 -3.28 -20.61
N TYR A 43 19.08 -3.64 -20.05
CA TYR A 43 19.83 -2.72 -19.20
C TYR A 43 21.34 -2.83 -19.39
N ASP A 44 22.04 -1.73 -19.10
CA ASP A 44 23.47 -1.65 -18.87
C ASP A 44 23.68 -1.10 -17.45
N GLY A 45 23.66 -1.99 -16.48
CA GLY A 45 23.73 -1.69 -15.06
C GLY A 45 24.03 -2.98 -14.29
N THR A 46 23.96 -2.90 -12.99
CA THR A 46 24.17 -4.06 -12.10
C THR A 46 22.83 -4.61 -11.63
N LEU A 47 22.55 -5.87 -11.97
CA LEU A 47 21.41 -6.60 -11.40
C LEU A 47 21.63 -6.82 -9.90
N LEU A 48 20.66 -6.41 -9.09
CA LEU A 48 20.59 -6.68 -7.67
C LEU A 48 19.55 -7.79 -7.43
N GLU A 49 19.93 -8.79 -6.62
CA GLU A 49 19.03 -9.90 -6.27
C GLU A 49 19.06 -10.11 -4.76
N SER A 50 17.90 -10.36 -4.15
CA SER A 50 17.82 -10.67 -2.73
C SER A 50 18.14 -12.13 -2.46
N ASP A 51 18.45 -12.42 -1.19
CA ASP A 51 18.49 -13.81 -0.72
C ASP A 51 17.06 -14.42 -0.63
N ALA A 52 17.02 -15.74 -0.41
CA ALA A 52 15.77 -16.49 -0.41
C ALA A 52 14.87 -16.17 0.80
N THR A 53 15.39 -15.56 1.87
CA THR A 53 14.64 -15.32 3.09
C THR A 53 14.06 -13.92 3.19
N ARG A 54 14.60 -12.96 2.44
CA ARG A 54 14.08 -11.59 2.35
C ARG A 54 13.73 -11.00 3.73
N THR A 55 14.75 -10.84 4.58
CA THR A 55 14.55 -10.41 5.96
C THR A 55 14.64 -8.90 6.09
N PHE A 56 13.79 -8.30 6.94
CA PHE A 56 13.89 -6.89 7.33
C PHE A 56 15.25 -6.57 7.97
N GLY A 57 15.71 -5.34 7.84
CA GLY A 57 16.97 -4.87 8.40
C GLY A 57 18.20 -5.09 7.53
N HIS A 58 18.06 -5.80 6.43
CA HIS A 58 19.15 -5.95 5.47
C HIS A 58 19.35 -4.69 4.64
N THR A 59 20.59 -4.28 4.45
CA THR A 59 20.95 -3.19 3.54
C THR A 59 21.03 -3.66 2.08
N ASN A 60 20.10 -4.51 1.66
CA ASN A 60 19.99 -5.01 0.29
C ASN A 60 18.80 -4.39 -0.39
N PHE A 61 19.01 -3.58 -1.43
CA PHE A 61 17.93 -2.97 -2.21
C PHE A 61 16.92 -3.99 -2.74
N ALA A 62 17.40 -5.11 -3.28
CA ALA A 62 16.54 -6.14 -3.82
C ALA A 62 15.61 -6.78 -2.77
N THR A 63 15.90 -6.66 -1.48
CA THR A 63 14.99 -7.08 -0.41
C THR A 63 13.67 -6.29 -0.43
N GLU A 64 13.74 -5.03 -0.81
CA GLU A 64 12.61 -4.10 -0.91
C GLU A 64 12.03 -4.01 -2.34
N SER A 65 12.59 -4.74 -3.30
CA SER A 65 12.20 -4.66 -4.70
C SER A 65 11.06 -5.62 -5.04
N SER A 66 10.26 -5.25 -6.03
CA SER A 66 9.33 -6.15 -6.71
C SER A 66 10.08 -7.33 -7.32
N GLY A 67 9.48 -8.50 -7.38
CA GLY A 67 10.17 -9.69 -7.87
C GLY A 67 11.46 -10.05 -7.12
N ARG A 68 11.82 -9.32 -6.04
CA ARG A 68 13.09 -9.41 -5.29
C ARG A 68 14.32 -9.07 -6.12
N LYS A 69 14.17 -8.21 -7.14
CA LYS A 69 15.24 -7.78 -8.03
C LYS A 69 15.11 -6.30 -8.35
N SER A 70 16.18 -5.71 -8.79
CA SER A 70 16.21 -4.34 -9.31
C SER A 70 17.50 -4.11 -10.09
N VAL A 71 17.60 -3.01 -10.82
CA VAL A 71 18.79 -2.64 -11.59
C VAL A 71 19.42 -1.38 -11.03
N ARG A 72 20.71 -1.43 -10.74
CA ARG A 72 21.49 -0.31 -10.25
C ARG A 72 22.37 0.29 -11.36
N LEU A 73 22.32 1.61 -11.48
CA LEU A 73 23.13 2.42 -12.39
C LEU A 73 24.16 3.18 -11.55
N ASP A 74 25.44 3.03 -11.87
CA ASP A 74 26.57 3.61 -11.13
C ASP A 74 27.46 4.54 -12.00
N SER A 75 27.15 4.68 -13.28
CA SER A 75 28.02 5.39 -14.22
C SER A 75 27.23 6.03 -15.37
N THR A 76 27.71 7.16 -15.81
CA THR A 76 27.19 7.84 -17.00
C THR A 76 27.09 6.90 -18.21
N GLY A 77 25.94 6.89 -18.85
CA GLY A 77 25.58 6.06 -20.00
C GLY A 77 24.90 4.75 -19.61
N GLN A 78 24.92 4.35 -18.35
CA GLN A 78 24.14 3.19 -17.87
C GLN A 78 22.64 3.48 -17.91
N TYR A 79 21.84 2.45 -18.17
CA TYR A 79 20.41 2.61 -18.43
C TYR A 79 19.57 1.37 -18.10
N VAL A 80 18.28 1.59 -18.00
CA VAL A 80 17.22 0.57 -18.11
C VAL A 80 16.27 0.97 -19.24
N GLU A 81 15.85 0.01 -20.05
CA GLU A 81 15.03 0.25 -21.25
C GLU A 81 13.93 -0.79 -21.39
N PHE A 82 12.72 -0.34 -21.71
CA PHE A 82 11.54 -1.17 -21.91
C PHE A 82 10.68 -0.67 -23.07
N THR A 83 9.90 -1.56 -23.66
CA THR A 83 9.02 -1.23 -24.79
C THR A 83 7.57 -1.20 -24.32
N SER A 84 6.87 -0.10 -24.56
CA SER A 84 5.49 0.07 -24.12
C SER A 84 4.54 -0.90 -24.84
N ALA A 85 3.69 -1.57 -24.07
CA ALA A 85 2.65 -2.46 -24.57
C ALA A 85 1.36 -1.73 -24.97
N GLY A 86 1.28 -0.42 -24.70
CA GLY A 86 0.14 0.43 -25.03
C GLY A 86 0.57 1.87 -25.23
N SER A 87 -0.35 2.72 -25.70
CA SER A 87 -0.11 4.15 -25.74
C SER A 87 0.06 4.72 -24.34
N THR A 88 0.97 5.70 -24.17
CA THR A 88 1.24 6.32 -22.87
C THR A 88 1.59 7.80 -23.02
N ASN A 89 1.23 8.59 -22.00
CA ASN A 89 1.65 9.98 -21.82
C ASN A 89 2.03 10.28 -20.37
N SER A 90 2.31 9.25 -19.59
CA SER A 90 2.78 9.40 -18.22
C SER A 90 3.76 8.29 -17.86
N ILE A 91 4.54 8.53 -16.84
CA ILE A 91 5.49 7.58 -16.29
C ILE A 91 5.53 7.71 -14.75
N VAL A 92 5.52 6.57 -14.08
CA VAL A 92 5.91 6.47 -12.66
C VAL A 92 7.15 5.58 -12.60
N VAL A 93 8.18 6.01 -11.89
CA VAL A 93 9.41 5.25 -11.70
C VAL A 93 9.57 4.96 -10.22
N ARG A 94 9.54 3.69 -9.83
CA ARG A 94 9.91 3.27 -8.48
C ARG A 94 11.43 3.19 -8.40
N ASN A 95 12.00 4.04 -7.56
CA ASN A 95 13.45 4.27 -7.53
C ASN A 95 14.00 4.44 -6.12
N SER A 96 15.31 4.29 -5.99
CA SER A 96 16.05 4.69 -4.79
C SER A 96 17.35 5.37 -5.20
N ILE A 97 17.63 6.52 -4.59
CA ILE A 97 18.88 7.28 -4.74
C ILE A 97 19.50 7.49 -3.34
N PRO A 98 20.80 7.87 -3.25
CA PRO A 98 21.42 8.17 -1.96
C PRO A 98 20.66 9.22 -1.17
N ASP A 99 20.68 9.07 0.17
CA ASP A 99 20.25 10.16 1.05
C ASP A 99 21.21 11.34 1.01
N ALA A 100 20.79 12.51 1.49
CA ALA A 100 21.71 13.61 1.75
C ALA A 100 22.74 13.21 2.84
N PRO A 101 23.97 13.75 2.81
CA PRO A 101 24.99 13.38 3.80
C PRO A 101 24.58 13.62 5.26
N GLY A 102 23.65 14.53 5.51
CA GLY A 102 23.09 14.85 6.82
C GLY A 102 21.73 14.25 7.09
N GLY A 103 21.19 13.43 6.20
CA GLY A 103 19.80 12.99 6.21
C GLY A 103 18.82 14.01 5.62
N GLY A 104 17.55 13.67 5.57
CA GLY A 104 16.47 14.53 5.10
C GLY A 104 16.25 14.57 3.59
N GLY A 105 16.97 13.74 2.85
CA GLY A 105 16.82 13.58 1.41
C GLY A 105 17.57 14.59 0.55
N GLN A 106 17.68 14.26 -0.72
CA GLN A 106 18.19 15.14 -1.78
C GLN A 106 17.38 14.98 -3.06
N GLU A 107 17.36 16.04 -3.86
CA GLU A 107 16.75 16.04 -5.18
C GLU A 107 17.82 15.74 -6.24
N LYS A 108 17.52 14.85 -7.17
CA LYS A 108 18.37 14.46 -8.28
C LYS A 108 17.53 14.26 -9.55
N THR A 109 18.19 14.17 -10.69
CA THR A 109 17.51 13.90 -11.95
C THR A 109 17.96 12.57 -12.57
N LEU A 110 17.09 12.01 -13.40
CA LEU A 110 17.39 10.88 -14.28
C LEU A 110 16.78 11.16 -15.65
N SER A 111 17.57 10.92 -16.69
CA SER A 111 17.15 11.26 -18.06
C SER A 111 16.20 10.22 -18.64
N LEU A 112 15.09 10.70 -19.22
CA LEU A 112 14.12 9.89 -19.96
C LEU A 112 14.30 10.09 -21.45
N TYR A 113 14.35 8.98 -22.20
CA TYR A 113 14.39 8.94 -23.66
C TYR A 113 13.22 8.10 -24.20
N ALA A 114 12.74 8.47 -25.39
CA ALA A 114 11.79 7.69 -26.18
C ALA A 114 12.36 7.46 -27.57
N ASP A 115 12.46 6.21 -28.03
CA ASP A 115 13.09 5.81 -29.30
C ASP A 115 14.45 6.45 -29.53
N GLY A 116 15.25 6.54 -28.46
CA GLY A 116 16.59 7.15 -28.48
C GLY A 116 16.62 8.68 -28.53
N THR A 117 15.46 9.34 -28.48
CA THR A 117 15.35 10.80 -28.41
C THR A 117 15.10 11.23 -26.96
N PHE A 118 15.89 12.20 -26.49
CA PHE A 118 15.69 12.78 -25.15
C PHE A 118 14.29 13.40 -25.04
N VAL A 119 13.58 13.07 -23.96
CA VAL A 119 12.25 13.58 -23.65
C VAL A 119 12.35 14.67 -22.59
N GLN A 120 12.76 14.30 -21.39
CA GLN A 120 12.88 15.21 -20.25
C GLN A 120 13.77 14.61 -19.17
N LYS A 121 14.13 15.40 -18.17
CA LYS A 121 14.61 14.91 -16.88
C LYS A 121 13.42 14.53 -16.01
N LEU A 122 13.52 13.42 -15.30
CA LEU A 122 12.64 13.06 -14.22
C LEU A 122 13.28 13.52 -12.92
N ASP A 123 12.51 14.20 -12.09
CA ASP A 123 12.93 14.62 -10.76
C ASP A 123 12.75 13.45 -9.79
N LEU A 124 13.83 13.04 -9.15
CA LEU A 124 13.88 11.98 -8.14
C LEU A 124 14.23 12.59 -6.78
N SER A 125 13.55 12.12 -5.74
CA SER A 125 13.83 12.56 -4.37
C SER A 125 14.14 11.38 -3.46
N SER A 126 15.04 11.54 -2.51
CA SER A 126 15.26 10.56 -1.43
C SER A 126 14.63 10.98 -0.11
N LYS A 127 13.81 12.02 -0.09
CA LYS A 127 13.19 12.56 1.13
C LYS A 127 12.38 11.51 1.89
N HIS A 128 11.74 10.59 1.18
CA HIS A 128 10.89 9.55 1.75
C HIS A 128 11.49 8.13 1.66
N SER A 129 12.75 8.00 1.19
CA SER A 129 13.34 6.71 0.85
C SER A 129 14.26 6.12 1.91
N TRP A 130 14.57 6.83 2.99
CA TRP A 130 15.56 6.37 3.97
C TRP A 130 15.04 6.44 5.40
N LEU A 131 15.12 5.29 6.09
CA LEU A 131 14.86 5.20 7.52
C LEU A 131 16.08 4.62 8.22
N TYR A 132 16.47 5.23 9.33
CA TYR A 132 17.58 4.81 10.18
C TYR A 132 17.08 4.46 11.57
N GLY A 133 17.95 4.03 12.46
CA GLY A 133 17.63 3.69 13.83
C GLY A 133 17.77 2.20 14.10
N SER A 134 17.07 1.68 15.11
CA SER A 134 17.11 0.28 15.45
C SER A 134 16.17 -0.53 14.58
N THR A 135 16.68 -1.59 13.94
CA THR A 135 15.84 -2.57 13.25
C THR A 135 15.05 -3.46 14.20
N ASP A 136 15.38 -3.42 15.50
CA ASP A 136 14.71 -4.17 16.56
C ASP A 136 13.49 -3.43 17.12
N ASP A 137 13.37 -2.14 16.81
CA ASP A 137 12.29 -1.28 17.25
C ASP A 137 11.78 -0.45 16.06
N PRO A 138 10.71 -0.90 15.40
CA PRO A 138 10.14 -0.20 14.27
C PRO A 138 9.59 1.19 14.61
N GLU A 139 9.23 1.41 15.85
CA GLU A 139 8.73 2.70 16.33
C GLU A 139 9.88 3.67 16.67
N GLY A 140 11.10 3.15 16.80
CA GLY A 140 12.32 3.92 17.03
C GLY A 140 13.07 4.34 15.76
N LEU A 141 12.51 4.17 14.58
CA LEU A 141 13.11 4.58 13.31
C LEU A 141 13.21 6.11 13.21
N THR A 142 14.22 6.59 12.50
CA THR A 142 14.51 8.03 12.35
C THR A 142 15.06 8.34 10.95
N ASN A 143 14.95 9.59 10.52
CA ASN A 143 15.58 10.09 9.29
C ASN A 143 17.03 10.53 9.50
N THR A 144 17.57 10.52 10.73
CA THR A 144 18.96 10.88 11.00
C THR A 144 19.89 9.73 10.61
N PRO A 145 20.89 9.92 9.73
CA PRO A 145 21.80 8.88 9.31
C PRO A 145 22.52 8.19 10.48
N GLY A 146 22.53 6.87 10.47
CA GLY A 146 23.19 6.02 11.49
C GLY A 146 22.56 4.63 11.54
N GLY A 147 23.28 3.66 12.15
CA GLY A 147 22.80 2.28 12.28
C GLY A 147 22.61 1.55 10.95
N ASP A 148 21.80 0.51 10.98
CA ASP A 148 21.38 -0.25 9.79
C ASP A 148 20.26 0.52 9.09
N ALA A 149 20.59 1.15 7.99
CA ALA A 149 19.60 1.89 7.23
C ALA A 149 18.64 0.95 6.51
N ARG A 150 17.35 1.20 6.65
CA ARG A 150 16.34 0.67 5.75
C ARG A 150 16.17 1.63 4.60
N ARG A 151 16.22 1.12 3.40
CA ARG A 151 15.97 1.87 2.18
C ARG A 151 14.61 1.49 1.68
N LEU A 152 13.70 2.42 1.78
CA LEU A 152 12.46 2.34 1.05
C LEU A 152 12.73 2.88 -0.35
N PHE A 153 12.05 2.32 -1.31
CA PHE A 153 11.95 2.96 -2.61
C PHE A 153 10.90 4.07 -2.53
N ASP A 154 11.07 5.08 -3.32
CA ASP A 154 10.06 6.12 -3.56
C ASP A 154 9.59 6.06 -5.01
N GLU A 155 8.49 6.71 -5.32
CA GLU A 155 7.97 6.82 -6.68
C GLU A 155 8.08 8.25 -7.18
N SER A 156 8.67 8.40 -8.36
CA SER A 156 8.73 9.67 -9.08
C SER A 156 7.78 9.58 -10.27
N HIS A 157 6.92 10.56 -10.45
CA HIS A 157 5.90 10.54 -11.48
C HIS A 157 5.91 11.79 -12.34
N ALA A 158 5.64 11.63 -13.63
CA ALA A 158 5.58 12.72 -14.58
C ALA A 158 4.53 12.51 -15.68
N LEU A 159 3.83 13.58 -16.03
CA LEU A 159 3.11 13.65 -17.29
C LEU A 159 4.09 14.02 -18.42
N LEU A 160 3.91 13.41 -19.58
CA LEU A 160 4.72 13.67 -20.76
C LEU A 160 3.98 14.64 -21.69
N ASP A 161 4.73 15.50 -22.38
CA ASP A 161 4.16 16.55 -23.24
C ASP A 161 3.37 16.00 -24.45
N THR A 162 3.54 14.72 -24.76
CA THR A 162 2.87 14.06 -25.88
C THR A 162 2.51 12.63 -25.56
N THR A 163 1.54 12.09 -26.30
CA THR A 163 1.24 10.66 -26.27
C THR A 163 2.20 9.90 -27.16
N TYR A 164 2.84 8.90 -26.60
CA TYR A 164 3.69 7.94 -27.31
C TYR A 164 2.87 6.70 -27.66
N PRO A 165 2.97 6.18 -28.89
CA PRO A 165 2.21 5.01 -29.31
C PRO A 165 2.74 3.71 -28.67
N GLU A 166 1.92 2.67 -28.68
CA GLU A 166 2.37 1.31 -28.43
C GLU A 166 3.62 0.96 -29.25
N GLY A 167 4.56 0.27 -28.63
CA GLY A 167 5.84 -0.11 -29.23
C GLY A 167 6.95 0.91 -29.08
N THR A 168 6.68 2.08 -28.46
CA THR A 168 7.74 3.05 -28.14
C THR A 168 8.69 2.45 -27.10
N THR A 169 9.99 2.59 -27.37
CA THR A 169 11.04 2.16 -26.43
C THR A 169 11.41 3.31 -25.51
N PHE A 170 11.12 3.16 -24.22
CA PHE A 170 11.50 4.11 -23.18
C PHE A 170 12.79 3.67 -22.51
N ARG A 171 13.67 4.65 -22.27
CA ARG A 171 14.95 4.44 -21.58
C ARG A 171 15.12 5.44 -20.45
N LEU A 172 15.42 4.94 -19.28
CA LEU A 172 15.93 5.71 -18.14
C LEU A 172 17.46 5.59 -18.14
N GLN A 173 18.15 6.69 -18.31
CA GLN A 173 19.62 6.71 -18.46
C GLN A 173 20.25 7.74 -17.53
N GLN A 174 21.34 7.34 -16.89
CA GLN A 174 22.21 8.28 -16.17
C GLN A 174 23.07 9.05 -17.20
N ASP A 175 22.74 10.30 -17.45
CA ASP A 175 23.54 11.20 -18.27
C ASP A 175 24.66 11.90 -17.44
N ALA A 176 25.51 12.64 -18.11
CA ALA A 176 26.66 13.28 -17.44
C ALA A 176 26.28 14.37 -16.42
N ASP A 177 25.07 14.90 -16.51
CA ASP A 177 24.49 15.89 -15.61
C ASP A 177 23.48 15.28 -14.61
N ASP A 178 23.25 13.97 -14.64
CA ASP A 178 22.52 13.21 -13.62
C ASP A 178 23.54 12.76 -12.56
N ASP A 179 23.62 13.51 -11.45
CA ASP A 179 24.75 13.53 -10.54
C ASP A 179 24.53 12.80 -9.20
N ALA A 180 23.52 11.93 -9.10
CA ALA A 180 23.44 11.01 -7.98
C ALA A 180 24.61 10.02 -8.02
N GLU A 181 25.10 9.60 -6.87
CA GLU A 181 26.18 8.60 -6.77
C GLU A 181 25.77 7.27 -7.40
N TYR A 182 24.50 6.92 -7.29
CA TYR A 182 23.87 5.78 -7.96
C TYR A 182 22.37 6.03 -8.13
N TYR A 183 21.76 5.23 -9.00
CA TYR A 183 20.31 5.11 -9.16
C TYR A 183 19.95 3.63 -9.09
N VAL A 184 18.96 3.27 -8.28
CA VAL A 184 18.35 1.94 -8.32
C VAL A 184 16.96 2.07 -8.89
N VAL A 185 16.69 1.39 -9.98
CA VAL A 185 15.38 1.33 -10.63
C VAL A 185 14.79 -0.04 -10.36
N ASP A 186 13.60 -0.07 -9.80
CA ASP A 186 12.85 -1.29 -9.50
C ASP A 186 11.87 -1.59 -10.63
N LEU A 187 10.84 -0.77 -10.75
CA LEU A 187 9.83 -0.92 -11.78
C LEU A 187 9.38 0.43 -12.35
N VAL A 188 8.65 0.37 -13.44
CA VAL A 188 8.05 1.53 -14.11
C VAL A 188 6.60 1.24 -14.45
N ASP A 189 5.70 2.17 -14.11
CA ASP A 189 4.33 2.18 -14.62
C ASP A 189 4.20 3.16 -15.79
N LEU A 190 3.61 2.70 -16.88
CA LEU A 190 3.24 3.53 -18.02
C LEU A 190 1.71 3.58 -18.17
N GLU A 191 1.15 4.78 -18.24
CA GLU A 191 -0.29 5.00 -18.29
C GLU A 191 -0.66 5.99 -19.39
N GLN A 192 -1.80 5.76 -20.05
CA GLN A 192 -2.44 6.75 -20.92
C GLN A 192 -3.43 7.57 -20.10
N VAL A 193 -2.96 8.66 -19.54
CA VAL A 193 -3.77 9.60 -18.73
C VAL A 193 -4.69 10.40 -19.67
N ALA A 194 -5.98 10.44 -19.31
CA ALA A 194 -6.94 11.29 -20.00
C ALA A 194 -6.64 12.78 -19.75
N PRO A 195 -7.02 13.68 -20.67
CA PRO A 195 -6.95 15.12 -20.39
C PRO A 195 -7.73 15.49 -19.11
N PRO A 196 -7.36 16.60 -18.43
CA PRO A 196 -8.08 17.04 -17.24
C PRO A 196 -9.57 17.21 -17.53
N ALA A 197 -10.40 16.68 -16.63
CA ALA A 197 -11.85 16.83 -16.72
C ALA A 197 -12.26 18.30 -16.62
N SER A 198 -13.36 18.65 -17.28
CA SER A 198 -13.95 19.99 -17.18
C SER A 198 -14.79 20.09 -15.91
N LYS A 199 -14.82 21.29 -15.31
CA LYS A 199 -15.66 21.58 -14.14
C LYS A 199 -17.13 21.32 -14.47
N PRO A 200 -17.85 20.48 -13.71
CA PRO A 200 -19.30 20.33 -13.82
C PRO A 200 -20.01 21.66 -13.55
N ASP A 201 -21.17 21.85 -14.21
CA ASP A 201 -21.93 23.10 -14.10
C ASP A 201 -22.43 23.36 -12.68
N GLU A 202 -22.74 22.29 -11.94
CA GLU A 202 -23.22 22.34 -10.55
C GLU A 202 -22.12 22.66 -9.53
N CYS A 203 -20.85 22.46 -9.87
CA CYS A 203 -19.75 22.65 -8.93
C CYS A 203 -19.22 24.08 -8.95
N THR A 204 -18.80 24.57 -7.77
CA THR A 204 -18.09 25.84 -7.58
C THR A 204 -16.59 25.57 -7.36
N SER A 205 -15.76 26.31 -8.06
CA SER A 205 -14.30 26.14 -7.97
C SER A 205 -13.72 26.75 -6.70
N ILE A 206 -12.73 26.08 -6.10
CA ILE A 206 -11.94 26.64 -4.98
C ILE A 206 -11.26 27.97 -5.35
N THR A 207 -11.04 28.25 -6.63
CA THR A 207 -10.50 29.52 -7.12
C THR A 207 -11.46 30.68 -6.89
N GLU A 208 -12.77 30.44 -6.76
CA GLU A 208 -13.77 31.45 -6.43
C GLU A 208 -13.67 31.89 -4.95
N TYR A 209 -13.00 31.09 -4.12
CA TYR A 209 -12.69 31.36 -2.71
C TYR A 209 -11.26 31.86 -2.50
N GLY A 210 -10.48 32.03 -3.58
CA GLY A 210 -9.16 32.65 -3.53
C GLY A 210 -7.97 31.72 -3.66
N ALA A 211 -8.19 30.41 -3.82
CA ALA A 211 -7.11 29.46 -4.13
C ALA A 211 -6.44 29.78 -5.47
N VAL A 212 -5.13 29.63 -5.55
CA VAL A 212 -4.34 29.94 -6.76
C VAL A 212 -3.42 28.76 -7.07
N PRO A 213 -3.60 28.10 -8.22
CA PRO A 213 -2.77 26.94 -8.55
C PRO A 213 -1.31 27.31 -8.74
N ASP A 214 -0.42 26.40 -8.42
CA ASP A 214 1.01 26.42 -8.75
C ASP A 214 1.80 27.64 -8.21
N ASP A 215 1.24 28.41 -7.26
CA ASP A 215 1.93 29.58 -6.70
C ASP A 215 2.72 29.27 -5.41
N GLY A 216 2.61 28.03 -4.92
CA GLY A 216 3.33 27.53 -3.74
C GLY A 216 2.88 28.11 -2.40
N LYS A 217 1.79 28.88 -2.37
CA LYS A 217 1.20 29.39 -1.13
C LYS A 217 0.16 28.41 -0.61
N ASP A 218 -0.13 28.55 0.67
CA ASP A 218 -1.13 27.74 1.35
C ASP A 218 -2.55 28.13 0.91
N ASP A 219 -3.26 27.18 0.33
CA ASP A 219 -4.64 27.30 -0.16
C ASP A 219 -5.66 26.73 0.85
N THR A 220 -5.22 26.29 2.03
CA THR A 220 -6.06 25.61 3.02
C THR A 220 -7.33 26.39 3.31
N ASP A 221 -7.22 27.69 3.59
CA ASP A 221 -8.38 28.52 3.94
C ASP A 221 -9.42 28.55 2.82
N ALA A 222 -8.99 28.72 1.56
CA ALA A 222 -9.88 28.74 0.40
C ALA A 222 -10.58 27.41 0.16
N ILE A 223 -9.85 26.30 0.36
CA ILE A 223 -10.42 24.95 0.27
C ILE A 223 -11.46 24.75 1.39
N GLN A 224 -11.11 25.12 2.62
CA GLN A 224 -12.01 25.03 3.77
C GLN A 224 -13.28 25.86 3.61
N GLU A 225 -13.17 27.10 3.09
CA GLU A 225 -14.33 27.96 2.81
C GLU A 225 -15.26 27.35 1.77
N ALA A 226 -14.72 26.80 0.69
CA ALA A 226 -15.51 26.12 -0.35
C ALA A 226 -16.23 24.89 0.22
N VAL A 227 -15.54 24.05 1.00
CA VAL A 227 -16.11 22.86 1.64
C VAL A 227 -17.19 23.24 2.63
N THR A 228 -16.97 24.29 3.43
CA THR A 228 -17.96 24.82 4.38
C THR A 228 -19.21 25.35 3.66
N ALA A 229 -19.04 26.01 2.52
CA ALA A 229 -20.18 26.49 1.70
C ALA A 229 -21.03 25.34 1.15
N ASP A 230 -20.40 24.24 0.70
CA ASP A 230 -21.11 23.04 0.25
C ASP A 230 -21.85 22.39 1.43
N GLN A 231 -21.19 22.19 2.55
CA GLN A 231 -21.78 21.62 3.77
C GLN A 231 -23.00 22.44 4.26
N ASN A 232 -22.99 23.75 4.07
CA ASN A 232 -24.10 24.63 4.42
C ASN A 232 -25.22 24.67 3.34
N GLY A 233 -25.03 24.01 2.22
CA GLY A 233 -25.98 24.03 1.07
C GLY A 233 -25.99 25.37 0.33
N GLU A 234 -24.93 26.15 0.39
CA GLU A 234 -24.76 27.39 -0.36
C GLU A 234 -24.30 27.14 -1.79
N ILE A 235 -23.61 26.01 -2.01
CA ILE A 235 -23.22 25.44 -3.29
C ILE A 235 -23.57 23.95 -3.31
N ASP A 236 -23.57 23.32 -4.46
CA ASP A 236 -23.96 21.89 -4.63
C ASP A 236 -22.74 20.94 -4.73
N CYS A 237 -21.53 21.47 -4.92
CA CYS A 237 -20.32 20.68 -5.13
C CYS A 237 -19.08 21.58 -5.14
N VAL A 238 -18.00 21.12 -4.54
CA VAL A 238 -16.67 21.72 -4.60
C VAL A 238 -15.89 21.17 -5.79
N TRP A 239 -15.32 22.04 -6.61
CA TRP A 239 -14.44 21.67 -7.71
C TRP A 239 -13.00 22.05 -7.43
N ILE A 240 -12.09 21.06 -7.53
CA ILE A 240 -10.65 21.28 -7.47
C ILE A 240 -10.10 21.21 -8.91
N PRO A 241 -9.75 22.33 -9.54
CA PRO A 241 -9.23 22.34 -10.91
C PRO A 241 -7.87 21.63 -11.03
N ALA A 242 -7.44 21.41 -12.28
CA ALA A 242 -6.07 21.00 -12.54
C ALA A 242 -5.07 22.04 -12.00
N GLY A 243 -4.02 21.57 -11.34
CA GLY A 243 -2.98 22.35 -10.70
C GLY A 243 -2.49 21.69 -9.42
N GLN A 244 -1.43 22.26 -8.86
CA GLN A 244 -0.91 21.91 -7.55
C GLN A 244 -1.41 22.90 -6.51
N TRP A 245 -2.07 22.38 -5.48
CA TRP A 245 -2.74 23.15 -4.43
C TRP A 245 -2.09 22.84 -3.09
N ARG A 246 -1.42 23.81 -2.50
CA ARG A 246 -0.74 23.61 -1.22
C ARG A 246 -1.76 23.60 -0.08
N GLN A 247 -1.73 22.54 0.74
CA GLN A 247 -2.60 22.35 1.89
C GLN A 247 -1.75 22.06 3.13
N GLU A 248 -1.80 22.93 4.13
CA GLU A 248 -1.00 22.80 5.35
C GLU A 248 -1.84 22.62 6.62
N GLN A 249 -3.15 22.49 6.49
CA GLN A 249 -4.06 22.09 7.56
C GLN A 249 -5.11 21.14 7.03
N LYS A 250 -5.58 20.25 7.92
CA LYS A 250 -6.65 19.29 7.61
C LYS A 250 -7.96 20.02 7.38
N ILE A 251 -8.69 19.62 6.35
CA ILE A 251 -10.05 20.11 6.10
C ILE A 251 -11.02 19.32 6.99
N LEU A 252 -11.74 20.03 7.82
CA LEU A 252 -12.62 19.46 8.84
C LEU A 252 -13.75 20.45 9.19
N THR A 253 -14.57 20.08 10.16
CA THR A 253 -15.58 20.97 10.76
C THR A 253 -15.32 21.08 12.25
N ASP A 254 -15.33 22.29 12.78
CA ASP A 254 -15.26 22.50 14.22
C ASP A 254 -16.52 21.97 14.92
N ASP A 255 -16.36 21.32 16.05
CA ASP A 255 -17.50 20.95 16.88
C ASP A 255 -18.22 22.20 17.40
N PRO A 256 -19.47 22.47 16.96
CA PRO A 256 -20.19 23.68 17.33
C PRO A 256 -20.52 23.77 18.84
N GLN A 257 -20.28 22.69 19.60
CA GLN A 257 -20.51 22.64 21.04
C GLN A 257 -19.21 22.70 21.85
N ASP A 258 -18.05 22.71 21.19
CA ASP A 258 -16.73 22.78 21.84
C ASP A 258 -16.58 21.80 23.03
N ARG A 259 -16.90 20.50 22.76
CA ARG A 259 -17.07 19.48 23.79
C ARG A 259 -15.79 18.92 24.37
N GLY A 260 -14.64 19.36 23.94
CA GLY A 260 -13.38 18.83 24.48
C GLY A 260 -12.14 19.21 23.74
N GLU A 261 -11.03 18.60 24.16
CA GLU A 261 -9.71 18.89 23.64
C GLU A 261 -9.55 18.47 22.16
N TYR A 262 -10.28 17.44 21.74
CA TYR A 262 -10.29 16.93 20.37
C TYR A 262 -11.68 17.13 19.76
N ASN A 263 -12.01 18.40 19.52
CA ASN A 263 -13.35 18.82 19.15
C ASN A 263 -13.60 18.87 17.63
N GLN A 264 -12.73 18.30 16.83
CA GLN A 264 -12.93 18.22 15.39
C GLN A 264 -14.02 17.22 15.05
N VAL A 265 -14.80 17.60 14.07
CA VAL A 265 -15.84 16.78 13.44
C VAL A 265 -15.53 16.67 11.96
N GLY A 266 -15.75 15.52 11.38
CA GLY A 266 -15.58 15.35 9.94
C GLY A 266 -16.57 16.19 9.14
N ILE A 267 -16.19 16.52 7.90
CA ILE A 267 -17.09 17.17 6.95
C ILE A 267 -18.24 16.23 6.58
N SER A 268 -19.44 16.74 6.49
CA SER A 268 -20.67 15.99 6.15
C SER A 268 -21.45 16.66 5.05
N ASP A 269 -22.20 15.86 4.29
CA ASP A 269 -23.06 16.37 3.20
C ASP A 269 -22.26 17.16 2.14
N VAL A 270 -21.05 16.72 1.83
CA VAL A 270 -20.10 17.41 0.94
C VAL A 270 -19.77 16.56 -0.28
N THR A 271 -19.72 17.18 -1.44
CA THR A 271 -19.23 16.58 -2.68
C THR A 271 -18.00 17.32 -3.19
N ILE A 272 -16.85 16.64 -3.27
CA ILE A 272 -15.59 17.19 -3.78
C ILE A 272 -15.20 16.41 -5.03
N ARG A 273 -14.97 17.11 -6.14
CA ARG A 273 -14.53 16.53 -7.41
C ARG A 273 -13.30 17.24 -7.94
N GLY A 274 -12.36 16.47 -8.47
CA GLY A 274 -11.18 16.98 -9.15
C GLY A 274 -11.20 16.75 -10.66
N ALA A 275 -10.21 17.31 -11.33
CA ALA A 275 -9.99 17.14 -12.77
C ALA A 275 -9.32 15.80 -13.12
N GLY A 276 -9.08 14.94 -12.14
CA GLY A 276 -8.38 13.66 -12.25
C GLY A 276 -7.21 13.60 -11.26
N MET A 277 -6.89 12.39 -10.77
CA MET A 277 -5.82 12.21 -9.77
C MET A 277 -4.42 12.62 -10.26
N TRP A 278 -4.19 12.65 -11.56
CA TRP A 278 -2.97 13.18 -12.17
C TRP A 278 -2.94 14.69 -12.28
N HIS A 279 -4.09 15.35 -12.19
CA HIS A 279 -4.26 16.74 -12.51
C HIS A 279 -4.56 17.62 -11.31
N SER A 280 -5.43 17.18 -10.40
CA SER A 280 -5.82 17.94 -9.19
C SER A 280 -5.04 17.41 -8.00
N GLN A 281 -3.93 18.06 -7.66
CA GLN A 281 -2.98 17.59 -6.66
C GLN A 281 -2.95 18.50 -5.43
N LEU A 282 -3.48 18.01 -4.32
CA LEU A 282 -3.27 18.64 -3.01
C LEU A 282 -1.92 18.15 -2.45
N TYR A 283 -1.10 19.06 -1.91
CA TYR A 283 0.18 18.66 -1.34
C TYR A 283 0.53 19.46 -0.08
N SER A 284 1.28 18.84 0.83
CA SER A 284 1.81 19.46 2.04
C SER A 284 3.33 19.43 2.04
N LEU A 285 3.95 20.46 2.65
CA LEU A 285 5.41 20.54 2.81
C LEU A 285 5.83 20.43 4.28
N THR A 286 4.94 20.70 5.21
CA THR A 286 5.23 20.65 6.64
C THR A 286 5.05 19.21 7.14
N PRO A 287 6.09 18.56 7.67
CA PRO A 287 5.94 17.25 8.29
C PRO A 287 4.89 17.28 9.42
N PRO A 288 4.08 16.22 9.58
CA PRO A 288 3.01 16.19 10.58
C PRO A 288 3.47 16.52 12.00
N GLN A 289 4.64 16.05 12.40
CA GLN A 289 5.21 16.31 13.73
C GLN A 289 5.59 17.79 13.96
N ASP A 290 5.80 18.55 12.89
CA ASP A 290 6.16 19.97 12.95
C ASP A 290 4.94 20.88 12.74
N ALA A 291 3.79 20.32 12.41
CA ALA A 291 2.56 21.07 12.17
C ALA A 291 1.96 21.58 13.50
N GLY A 292 1.70 22.86 13.56
CA GLY A 292 1.02 23.48 14.69
C GLY A 292 -0.49 23.51 14.52
N GLY A 293 -1.22 23.59 15.63
CA GLY A 293 -2.67 23.83 15.60
C GLY A 293 -3.56 22.62 15.33
N ILE A 294 -3.01 21.43 15.37
CA ILE A 294 -3.76 20.19 15.22
C ILE A 294 -4.36 19.82 16.58
N ASN A 295 -5.66 19.57 16.61
CA ASN A 295 -6.35 19.22 17.84
C ASN A 295 -6.16 17.74 18.22
N HIS A 296 -5.92 16.86 17.24
CA HIS A 296 -5.64 15.45 17.48
C HIS A 296 -4.25 15.09 16.94
N PRO A 297 -3.33 14.56 17.77
CA PRO A 297 -1.94 14.34 17.36
C PRO A 297 -1.78 13.33 16.21
N HIS A 298 -2.75 12.44 15.98
CA HIS A 298 -2.69 11.44 14.92
C HIS A 298 -3.32 11.89 13.59
N GLU A 299 -3.97 13.04 13.52
CA GLU A 299 -4.70 13.44 12.31
C GLU A 299 -3.81 14.13 11.25
N GLY A 300 -2.75 14.81 11.70
CA GLY A 300 -1.83 15.50 10.78
C GLY A 300 -2.39 16.83 10.23
N ASN A 301 -1.74 17.34 9.20
CA ASN A 301 -1.95 18.68 8.68
C ASN A 301 -2.39 18.73 7.21
N PHE A 302 -2.80 17.62 6.62
CA PHE A 302 -3.27 17.55 5.23
C PHE A 302 -4.43 16.56 5.11
N GLY A 303 -5.09 16.58 3.96
CA GLY A 303 -6.22 15.73 3.68
C GLY A 303 -7.51 16.17 4.37
N PHE A 304 -8.39 15.23 4.65
CA PHE A 304 -9.75 15.52 5.11
C PHE A 304 -10.11 14.68 6.33
N ASP A 305 -10.81 15.31 7.30
CA ASP A 305 -11.57 14.59 8.33
C ASP A 305 -13.01 14.44 7.82
N ILE A 306 -13.53 13.23 7.78
CA ILE A 306 -14.73 12.85 7.02
C ILE A 306 -15.81 12.29 7.93
N ASP A 307 -17.05 12.67 7.67
CA ASP A 307 -18.26 12.17 8.30
C ASP A 307 -19.35 11.86 7.24
N ASP A 308 -20.62 11.78 7.63
CA ASP A 308 -21.74 11.30 6.84
C ASP A 308 -21.88 11.94 5.43
N ASN A 309 -22.36 11.17 4.46
CA ASN A 309 -22.76 11.61 3.11
C ASN A 309 -21.66 12.37 2.34
N THR A 310 -20.39 12.09 2.61
CA THR A 310 -19.27 12.76 1.94
C THR A 310 -18.86 11.98 0.70
N GLN A 311 -18.66 12.69 -0.41
CA GLN A 311 -18.18 12.12 -1.66
C GLN A 311 -16.93 12.86 -2.12
N ILE A 312 -15.82 12.12 -2.32
CA ILE A 312 -14.56 12.69 -2.82
C ILE A 312 -14.11 11.86 -4.02
N SER A 313 -13.79 12.54 -5.13
CA SER A 313 -13.30 11.85 -6.31
C SER A 313 -12.28 12.64 -7.12
N ASP A 314 -11.44 11.89 -7.84
CA ASP A 314 -10.59 12.37 -8.92
C ASP A 314 -9.54 13.40 -8.48
N ILE A 315 -8.94 13.22 -7.32
CA ILE A 315 -7.88 14.06 -6.75
C ILE A 315 -6.67 13.24 -6.31
N ALA A 316 -5.54 13.92 -6.13
CA ALA A 316 -4.40 13.37 -5.38
C ALA A 316 -4.19 14.13 -4.07
N ILE A 317 -3.69 13.42 -3.04
CA ILE A 317 -3.30 13.94 -1.74
C ILE A 317 -1.87 13.48 -1.48
N PHE A 318 -0.90 14.38 -1.65
CA PHE A 318 0.51 14.12 -1.42
C PHE A 318 0.93 14.69 -0.07
N GLY A 319 1.09 13.81 0.90
CA GLY A 319 1.43 14.17 2.25
C GLY A 319 2.91 14.54 2.44
N SER A 320 3.28 14.80 3.65
CA SER A 320 4.64 15.17 4.07
C SER A 320 5.17 14.30 5.21
N GLY A 321 4.61 13.09 5.38
CA GLY A 321 5.10 12.09 6.33
C GLY A 321 6.53 11.68 6.01
N THR A 322 7.39 11.57 7.03
CA THR A 322 8.80 11.23 6.85
C THR A 322 9.29 10.07 7.71
N ILE A 323 8.57 9.74 8.78
CA ILE A 323 8.89 8.60 9.66
C ILE A 323 7.62 7.99 10.23
N ARG A 324 7.70 6.71 10.63
CA ARG A 324 6.68 6.03 11.42
C ARG A 324 7.07 5.99 12.89
N GLY A 325 6.14 6.32 13.78
CA GLY A 325 6.34 6.24 15.23
C GLY A 325 7.31 7.28 15.78
N GLY A 326 7.86 7.02 16.95
CA GLY A 326 8.98 7.75 17.54
C GLY A 326 8.57 8.77 18.59
N ASP A 327 7.84 9.79 18.31
CA ASP A 327 7.25 10.70 19.27
C ASP A 327 5.75 10.85 19.02
N GLY A 328 5.01 11.33 19.99
CA GLY A 328 3.55 11.29 20.01
C GLY A 328 2.81 11.89 18.80
N ASN A 329 3.52 12.37 17.78
CA ASN A 329 2.95 12.92 16.54
C ASN A 329 3.45 12.20 15.29
N ALA A 330 4.31 11.21 15.42
CA ALA A 330 4.93 10.59 14.26
C ALA A 330 3.95 9.73 13.44
N GLU A 331 2.86 9.26 14.04
CA GLU A 331 1.76 8.61 13.33
C GLU A 331 0.74 9.63 12.77
N GLY A 332 0.93 10.91 12.97
CA GLY A 332 0.12 11.95 12.35
C GLY A 332 0.30 11.99 10.83
N GLY A 333 -0.65 12.62 10.14
CA GLY A 333 -0.60 12.72 8.68
C GLY A 333 -1.42 11.64 7.98
N VAL A 334 -2.66 11.48 8.39
CA VAL A 334 -3.63 10.62 7.74
C VAL A 334 -4.25 11.37 6.55
N GLY A 335 -4.23 10.76 5.37
CA GLY A 335 -4.79 11.37 4.17
C GLY A 335 -6.31 11.58 4.29
N LEU A 336 -7.05 10.52 4.59
CA LEU A 336 -8.49 10.55 4.85
C LEU A 336 -8.74 9.94 6.23
N ASN A 337 -9.28 10.73 7.14
CA ASN A 337 -9.51 10.33 8.52
C ASN A 337 -10.96 10.61 8.94
N GLY A 338 -11.42 10.04 10.03
CA GLY A 338 -12.68 10.36 10.66
C GLY A 338 -13.63 9.18 10.80
N ARG A 339 -14.86 9.47 11.19
CA ARG A 339 -15.92 8.48 11.39
C ARG A 339 -16.42 7.91 10.06
N PHE A 340 -16.39 8.69 8.99
CA PHE A 340 -16.95 8.42 7.66
C PHE A 340 -18.48 8.22 7.64
N GLY A 341 -19.09 7.89 8.75
CA GLY A 341 -20.54 7.78 8.92
C GLY A 341 -21.24 6.86 7.93
N GLU A 342 -22.36 7.33 7.36
CA GLU A 342 -23.15 6.58 6.38
C GLU A 342 -23.06 7.20 4.98
N ASN A 343 -23.19 6.37 3.93
CA ASN A 343 -23.25 6.80 2.53
C ASN A 343 -22.03 7.57 2.00
N THR A 344 -20.88 7.41 2.62
CA THR A 344 -19.63 8.04 2.15
C THR A 344 -19.01 7.22 1.02
N LYS A 345 -18.59 7.91 -0.05
CA LYS A 345 -17.99 7.31 -1.25
C LYS A 345 -16.72 8.04 -1.64
N ILE A 346 -15.64 7.29 -1.73
CA ILE A 346 -14.33 7.79 -2.14
C ILE A 346 -13.90 7.04 -3.40
N SER A 347 -13.59 7.75 -4.48
CA SER A 347 -13.22 7.09 -5.73
C SER A 347 -12.13 7.81 -6.51
N ASN A 348 -11.25 7.05 -7.15
CA ASN A 348 -10.16 7.59 -7.96
C ASN A 348 -9.32 8.63 -7.19
N VAL A 349 -8.91 8.29 -5.96
CA VAL A 349 -8.08 9.15 -5.13
C VAL A 349 -6.69 8.53 -5.00
N TRP A 350 -5.65 9.34 -5.27
CA TRP A 350 -4.25 8.96 -5.10
C TRP A 350 -3.71 9.56 -3.82
N ILE A 351 -3.27 8.72 -2.87
CA ILE A 351 -2.66 9.16 -1.61
C ILE A 351 -1.23 8.65 -1.57
N GLU A 352 -0.29 9.55 -1.26
CA GLU A 352 1.13 9.24 -1.17
C GLU A 352 1.81 10.02 -0.05
N HIS A 353 2.85 9.45 0.56
CA HIS A 353 3.64 10.05 1.65
C HIS A 353 2.80 10.46 2.88
N ALA A 354 1.69 9.81 3.10
CA ALA A 354 0.97 9.86 4.35
C ALA A 354 1.54 8.84 5.36
N ASN A 355 1.35 9.04 6.65
CA ASN A 355 1.58 7.97 7.59
C ASN A 355 0.53 6.88 7.39
N VAL A 356 -0.74 7.23 7.37
CA VAL A 356 -1.85 6.35 7.01
C VAL A 356 -2.57 6.92 5.80
N GLY A 357 -2.85 6.08 4.80
CA GLY A 357 -3.64 6.52 3.66
C GLY A 357 -5.06 6.89 4.09
N THR A 358 -5.77 5.95 4.71
CA THR A 358 -7.15 6.15 5.19
C THR A 358 -7.37 5.40 6.50
N TRP A 359 -7.77 6.14 7.54
CA TRP A 359 -8.18 5.57 8.83
C TRP A 359 -9.67 5.79 9.05
N VAL A 360 -10.45 4.70 8.99
CA VAL A 360 -11.90 4.75 9.16
C VAL A 360 -12.27 4.36 10.59
N GLY A 361 -12.77 5.31 11.32
CA GLY A 361 -13.24 5.13 12.69
C GLY A 361 -12.69 6.21 13.61
N ARG A 362 -13.55 6.70 14.47
CA ARG A 362 -13.20 7.63 15.55
C ARG A 362 -13.38 6.93 16.87
N ASP A 363 -12.36 6.98 17.72
CA ASP A 363 -12.44 6.38 19.04
C ASP A 363 -13.62 6.97 19.83
N TYR A 364 -14.44 6.08 20.38
CA TYR A 364 -15.59 6.45 21.23
C TYR A 364 -15.20 7.39 22.37
N SER A 365 -13.99 7.27 22.89
CA SER A 365 -13.52 8.08 24.02
C SER A 365 -13.25 9.54 23.65
N ASN A 366 -13.05 9.87 22.37
CA ASN A 366 -12.75 11.23 21.94
C ASN A 366 -13.96 12.17 22.10
N ILE A 367 -15.02 11.94 21.35
CA ILE A 367 -16.28 12.68 21.43
C ILE A 367 -17.44 11.68 21.48
N PRO A 368 -17.78 11.13 22.64
CA PRO A 368 -18.75 10.05 22.79
C PRO A 368 -20.15 10.33 22.23
N GLU A 369 -20.52 11.61 22.15
CA GLU A 369 -21.83 12.04 21.62
C GLU A 369 -21.90 11.98 20.11
N LEU A 370 -20.74 12.05 19.45
CA LEU A 370 -20.64 12.03 17.98
C LEU A 370 -20.19 10.66 17.46
N TRP A 371 -19.86 9.73 18.36
CA TRP A 371 -19.39 8.43 17.94
C TRP A 371 -20.47 7.66 17.16
N GLY A 372 -20.03 6.99 16.16
CA GLY A 372 -20.79 6.02 15.38
C GLY A 372 -19.86 5.28 14.43
N PRO A 373 -20.19 4.04 14.04
CA PRO A 373 -19.41 3.29 13.07
C PRO A 373 -19.52 3.89 11.67
N GLY A 374 -18.55 3.62 10.82
CA GLY A 374 -18.73 3.73 9.38
C GLY A 374 -19.68 2.61 8.90
N ASP A 375 -20.64 2.92 8.05
CA ASP A 375 -21.65 1.96 7.56
C ASP A 375 -21.96 2.16 6.09
N GLY A 376 -21.77 1.13 5.27
CA GLY A 376 -22.05 1.19 3.84
C GLY A 376 -21.08 2.09 3.05
N LEU A 377 -19.82 2.14 3.45
CA LEU A 377 -18.80 2.95 2.80
C LEU A 377 -18.32 2.27 1.51
N GLU A 378 -18.06 3.07 0.49
CA GLU A 378 -17.53 2.60 -0.79
C GLU A 378 -16.21 3.30 -1.12
N PHE A 379 -15.12 2.53 -1.20
CA PHE A 379 -13.83 2.97 -1.70
C PHE A 379 -13.53 2.25 -3.01
N SER A 380 -13.22 2.98 -4.09
CA SER A 380 -12.94 2.37 -5.39
C SER A 380 -11.89 3.14 -6.19
N GLY A 381 -11.06 2.43 -6.96
CA GLY A 381 -10.04 3.06 -7.78
C GLY A 381 -9.01 3.85 -6.98
N MET A 382 -8.79 3.49 -5.72
CA MET A 382 -7.78 4.13 -4.88
C MET A 382 -6.38 3.76 -5.36
N ARG A 383 -5.47 4.74 -5.34
CA ARG A 383 -4.04 4.53 -5.55
C ARG A 383 -3.33 5.00 -4.28
N ILE A 384 -2.88 4.04 -3.45
CA ILE A 384 -2.20 4.35 -2.19
C ILE A 384 -0.75 3.88 -2.28
N ARG A 385 0.18 4.79 -2.06
CA ARG A 385 1.61 4.60 -2.27
C ARG A 385 2.43 5.14 -1.09
N ASN A 386 3.53 4.45 -0.79
CA ASN A 386 4.60 4.98 0.06
C ASN A 386 4.08 5.53 1.41
N THR A 387 3.22 4.76 2.09
CA THR A 387 2.77 5.10 3.44
C THR A 387 3.73 4.58 4.51
N TYR A 388 3.74 5.23 5.66
CA TYR A 388 4.56 4.79 6.81
C TYR A 388 3.79 3.87 7.77
N ALA A 389 2.47 3.79 7.62
CA ALA A 389 1.58 2.85 8.28
C ALA A 389 0.53 2.32 7.28
N ASP A 390 -0.72 2.10 7.71
CA ASP A 390 -1.74 1.44 6.91
C ASP A 390 -2.03 2.10 5.55
N GLY A 391 -2.51 1.29 4.61
CA GLY A 391 -3.16 1.78 3.42
C GLY A 391 -4.59 2.24 3.73
N ILE A 392 -5.52 1.32 3.98
CA ILE A 392 -6.89 1.60 4.44
C ILE A 392 -7.21 0.68 5.62
N ASN A 393 -7.58 1.24 6.77
CA ASN A 393 -7.98 0.48 7.94
C ASN A 393 -9.43 0.79 8.35
N PHE A 394 -10.28 -0.24 8.34
CA PHE A 394 -11.65 -0.19 8.85
C PHE A 394 -11.67 -0.57 10.32
N THR A 395 -11.82 0.41 11.22
CA THR A 395 -11.83 0.18 12.66
C THR A 395 -13.13 0.67 13.30
N ASN A 396 -13.22 0.62 14.61
CA ASN A 396 -14.30 1.18 15.45
C ASN A 396 -15.73 0.77 15.02
N GLY A 397 -15.91 -0.49 14.65
CA GLY A 397 -17.21 -1.04 14.31
C GLY A 397 -17.65 -0.80 12.86
N THR A 398 -16.74 -0.38 11.97
CA THR A 398 -17.03 -0.21 10.54
C THR A 398 -17.60 -1.48 9.93
N ARG A 399 -18.69 -1.33 9.16
CA ARG A 399 -19.48 -2.45 8.65
C ARG A 399 -20.08 -2.19 7.28
N ASN A 400 -20.51 -3.26 6.59
CA ASN A 400 -21.17 -3.22 5.29
C ASN A 400 -20.40 -2.40 4.25
N SER A 401 -19.09 -2.29 4.40
CA SER A 401 -18.23 -1.37 3.66
C SER A 401 -17.29 -2.12 2.71
N SER A 402 -16.82 -1.46 1.69
CA SER A 402 -15.99 -2.12 0.67
C SER A 402 -14.82 -1.28 0.19
N VAL A 403 -13.74 -1.98 -0.17
CA VAL A 403 -12.62 -1.45 -0.96
C VAL A 403 -12.49 -2.30 -2.22
N THR A 404 -12.62 -1.67 -3.38
CA THR A 404 -12.65 -2.39 -4.66
C THR A 404 -11.78 -1.70 -5.71
N ASP A 405 -11.26 -2.47 -6.66
CA ASP A 405 -10.48 -1.98 -7.81
C ASP A 405 -9.40 -0.96 -7.42
N SER A 406 -8.70 -1.22 -6.32
CA SER A 406 -7.73 -0.30 -5.73
C SER A 406 -6.34 -0.90 -5.72
N SER A 407 -5.33 -0.05 -5.84
CA SER A 407 -3.93 -0.46 -5.89
C SER A 407 -3.12 0.14 -4.75
N PHE A 408 -2.39 -0.73 -4.04
CA PHE A 408 -1.57 -0.41 -2.88
C PHE A 408 -0.13 -0.83 -3.16
N ARG A 409 0.82 0.04 -2.90
CA ARG A 409 2.24 -0.31 -3.02
C ARG A 409 3.06 0.39 -1.94
N ASN A 410 3.95 -0.39 -1.30
CA ASN A 410 4.92 0.12 -0.32
C ASN A 410 4.25 0.74 0.93
N THR A 411 3.27 0.05 1.50
CA THR A 411 2.65 0.44 2.78
C THR A 411 3.50 0.03 3.96
N GLY A 412 3.48 0.81 5.02
CA GLY A 412 4.30 0.59 6.22
C GLY A 412 3.57 -0.10 7.37
N ASP A 413 2.33 -0.49 7.17
CA ASP A 413 1.55 -1.39 7.98
C ASP A 413 0.59 -2.14 7.06
N ASP A 414 -0.54 -2.65 7.53
CA ASP A 414 -1.49 -3.40 6.73
C ASP A 414 -1.96 -2.57 5.51
N SER A 415 -1.80 -3.12 4.29
CA SER A 415 -2.31 -2.38 3.13
C SER A 415 -3.82 -2.24 3.18
N LEU A 416 -4.52 -3.30 3.63
CA LEU A 416 -5.95 -3.30 3.93
C LEU A 416 -6.20 -4.02 5.26
N ALA A 417 -6.96 -3.40 6.15
CA ALA A 417 -7.32 -4.02 7.41
C ALA A 417 -8.79 -3.84 7.78
N VAL A 418 -9.35 -4.85 8.47
CA VAL A 418 -10.53 -4.73 9.32
C VAL A 418 -10.09 -5.01 10.75
N TRP A 419 -10.10 -3.99 11.59
CA TRP A 419 -9.87 -4.17 13.00
C TRP A 419 -11.18 -3.98 13.77
N ALA A 420 -11.80 -5.09 14.22
CA ALA A 420 -12.98 -5.07 15.07
C ALA A 420 -12.60 -4.61 16.50
N SER A 421 -12.13 -3.38 16.60
CA SER A 421 -11.65 -2.75 17.83
C SER A 421 -12.72 -2.77 18.93
N LYS A 422 -12.30 -2.90 20.18
CA LYS A 422 -13.16 -2.75 21.37
C LYS A 422 -13.39 -1.28 21.77
N TYR A 423 -12.70 -0.34 21.15
CA TYR A 423 -12.85 1.11 21.40
C TYR A 423 -14.12 1.66 20.72
N VAL A 424 -15.26 1.11 21.10
CA VAL A 424 -16.58 1.39 20.56
C VAL A 424 -17.55 1.60 21.74
N LYS A 425 -18.72 2.15 21.46
CA LYS A 425 -19.72 2.46 22.49
C LYS A 425 -20.24 1.20 23.19
N ASP A 426 -20.52 0.17 22.42
CA ASP A 426 -20.98 -1.13 22.95
C ASP A 426 -20.31 -2.27 22.15
N PRO A 427 -19.22 -2.87 22.64
CA PRO A 427 -18.52 -3.95 21.95
C PRO A 427 -19.36 -5.22 21.70
N ALA A 428 -20.53 -5.33 22.30
CA ALA A 428 -21.46 -6.44 22.04
C ALA A 428 -22.35 -6.19 20.81
N VAL A 429 -22.43 -4.95 20.33
CA VAL A 429 -23.31 -4.51 19.24
C VAL A 429 -22.50 -3.86 18.10
N ASP A 430 -21.55 -3.03 18.46
CA ASP A 430 -20.77 -2.22 17.52
C ASP A 430 -19.52 -3.00 17.06
N VAL A 431 -19.75 -4.06 16.32
CA VAL A 431 -18.70 -4.97 15.83
C VAL A 431 -18.42 -4.65 14.37
N GLY A 432 -17.14 -4.70 13.96
CA GLY A 432 -16.76 -4.65 12.54
C GLY A 432 -17.23 -5.90 11.80
N HIS A 433 -18.07 -5.75 10.76
CA HIS A 433 -18.64 -6.89 10.07
C HIS A 433 -19.09 -6.62 8.65
N ASP A 434 -19.26 -7.69 7.86
CA ASP A 434 -19.76 -7.66 6.49
C ASP A 434 -18.99 -6.69 5.58
N ASN A 435 -17.69 -6.51 5.85
CA ASN A 435 -16.81 -5.72 4.99
C ASN A 435 -16.22 -6.58 3.87
N VAL A 436 -15.97 -5.96 2.72
CA VAL A 436 -15.48 -6.65 1.53
C VAL A 436 -14.24 -5.95 0.96
N PHE A 437 -13.15 -6.69 0.86
CA PHE A 437 -11.96 -6.30 0.10
C PHE A 437 -11.89 -7.14 -1.17
N SER A 438 -12.17 -6.54 -2.33
CA SER A 438 -12.24 -7.30 -3.58
C SER A 438 -11.61 -6.61 -4.76
N ASN A 439 -10.99 -7.40 -5.64
CA ASN A 439 -10.34 -6.90 -6.85
C ASN A 439 -9.28 -5.83 -6.56
N ASN A 440 -8.49 -5.98 -5.49
CA ASN A 440 -7.40 -5.07 -5.18
C ASN A 440 -6.05 -5.68 -5.55
N THR A 441 -5.11 -4.85 -5.98
CA THR A 441 -3.70 -5.21 -6.20
C THR A 441 -2.86 -4.60 -5.09
N ILE A 442 -2.13 -5.46 -4.37
CA ILE A 442 -1.32 -5.09 -3.21
C ILE A 442 0.09 -5.57 -3.45
N GLN A 443 1.05 -4.66 -3.39
CA GLN A 443 2.45 -4.93 -3.65
C GLN A 443 3.34 -4.33 -2.58
N LEU A 444 4.35 -5.08 -2.15
CA LEU A 444 5.47 -4.56 -1.37
C LEU A 444 5.10 -3.88 -0.03
N PRO A 445 4.14 -4.36 0.76
CA PRO A 445 4.04 -3.86 2.12
C PRO A 445 5.36 -4.13 2.85
N TRP A 446 6.03 -3.04 3.30
CA TRP A 446 7.37 -3.16 3.87
C TRP A 446 7.37 -3.49 5.36
N ARG A 447 6.23 -3.38 6.01
CA ARG A 447 5.95 -3.82 7.38
C ARG A 447 4.50 -4.28 7.43
N ALA A 448 4.19 -5.30 8.23
CA ALA A 448 2.88 -5.91 8.38
C ALA A 448 2.27 -6.51 7.09
N ASN A 449 0.98 -6.67 7.02
CA ASN A 449 0.32 -7.59 6.11
C ASN A 449 -0.11 -6.95 4.79
N GLY A 450 -0.32 -7.77 3.78
CA GLY A 450 -1.07 -7.33 2.62
C GLY A 450 -2.52 -7.02 3.00
N ILE A 451 -3.24 -8.01 3.53
CA ILE A 451 -4.62 -7.85 4.01
C ILE A 451 -4.74 -8.50 5.40
N ALA A 452 -5.34 -7.80 6.36
CA ALA A 452 -5.57 -8.34 7.69
C ALA A 452 -7.03 -8.24 8.14
N VAL A 453 -7.48 -9.23 8.90
CA VAL A 453 -8.76 -9.18 9.61
C VAL A 453 -8.51 -9.55 11.08
N TYR A 454 -8.85 -8.63 11.95
CA TYR A 454 -8.75 -8.79 13.40
C TYR A 454 -10.14 -8.82 14.01
N GLY A 455 -10.71 -10.02 14.12
CA GLY A 455 -12.01 -10.25 14.72
C GLY A 455 -13.23 -9.90 13.85
N GLY A 456 -14.40 -9.83 14.48
CA GLY A 456 -15.66 -9.54 13.78
C GLY A 456 -16.27 -10.74 13.03
N TYR A 457 -17.13 -10.48 12.06
CA TYR A 457 -17.81 -11.54 11.30
C TYR A 457 -18.24 -11.08 9.90
N GLY A 458 -18.51 -12.03 9.00
CA GLY A 458 -19.01 -11.74 7.64
C GLY A 458 -18.02 -11.04 6.73
N ASN A 459 -16.78 -10.84 7.15
CA ASN A 459 -15.76 -10.14 6.36
C ASN A 459 -15.26 -11.05 5.23
N LYS A 460 -15.01 -10.46 4.05
CA LYS A 460 -14.61 -11.17 2.84
C LYS A 460 -13.39 -10.56 2.19
N ILE A 461 -12.48 -11.43 1.78
CA ILE A 461 -11.27 -11.11 1.02
C ILE A 461 -11.36 -11.90 -0.30
N GLU A 462 -11.72 -11.22 -1.39
CA GLU A 462 -12.05 -11.92 -2.63
C GLU A 462 -11.37 -11.28 -3.85
N ASN A 463 -10.88 -12.12 -4.78
CA ASN A 463 -10.35 -11.67 -6.07
C ASN A 463 -9.15 -10.71 -5.98
N ASN A 464 -8.38 -10.71 -4.91
CA ASN A 464 -7.23 -9.83 -4.78
C ASN A 464 -5.95 -10.47 -5.32
N LEU A 465 -5.00 -9.63 -5.74
CA LEU A 465 -3.61 -10.00 -5.99
C LEU A 465 -2.73 -9.39 -4.89
N VAL A 466 -1.92 -10.22 -4.24
CA VAL A 466 -0.99 -9.78 -3.19
C VAL A 466 0.40 -10.30 -3.52
N SER A 467 1.38 -9.42 -3.58
CA SER A 467 2.76 -9.81 -3.88
C SER A 467 3.80 -9.12 -3.00
N ASP A 468 4.91 -9.82 -2.84
CA ASP A 468 6.15 -9.27 -2.30
C ASP A 468 6.01 -8.65 -0.90
N THR A 469 5.24 -9.28 0.00
CA THR A 469 5.24 -8.86 1.40
C THR A 469 6.64 -9.07 2.01
N MET A 470 7.08 -8.09 2.80
CA MET A 470 8.46 -8.08 3.28
C MET A 470 8.68 -9.02 4.47
N ASN A 471 7.87 -8.91 5.51
CA ASN A 471 8.11 -9.57 6.79
C ASN A 471 6.84 -10.15 7.44
N TYR A 472 5.68 -10.01 6.82
CA TYR A 472 4.41 -10.53 7.31
C TYR A 472 3.64 -11.29 6.23
N PRO A 473 2.50 -11.90 6.56
CA PRO A 473 1.64 -12.59 5.60
C PRO A 473 1.15 -11.73 4.44
N GLY A 474 0.81 -12.37 3.35
CA GLY A 474 -0.07 -11.76 2.35
C GLY A 474 -1.47 -11.55 2.90
N ILE A 475 -2.02 -12.55 3.61
CA ILE A 475 -3.31 -12.47 4.29
C ILE A 475 -3.18 -12.99 5.72
N MET A 476 -3.67 -12.21 6.69
CA MET A 476 -3.65 -12.50 8.13
C MET A 476 -5.05 -12.51 8.71
N LEU A 477 -5.40 -13.57 9.45
CA LEU A 477 -6.52 -13.58 10.39
C LEU A 477 -5.96 -13.72 11.79
N ALA A 478 -6.17 -12.72 12.66
CA ALA A 478 -5.52 -12.71 13.97
C ALA A 478 -6.38 -12.15 15.10
N THR A 479 -6.00 -12.50 16.33
CA THR A 479 -6.63 -12.00 17.56
C THR A 479 -5.61 -11.39 18.51
N ASP A 480 -4.50 -10.89 17.98
CA ASP A 480 -3.42 -10.27 18.76
C ASP A 480 -3.77 -8.86 19.21
N HIS A 481 -4.26 -7.98 18.48
CA HIS A 481 -4.58 -6.60 18.91
C HIS A 481 -5.90 -6.47 19.73
N ASP A 482 -6.19 -7.45 20.57
CA ASP A 482 -7.35 -7.50 21.49
C ASP A 482 -8.70 -7.12 20.82
N PRO A 483 -9.03 -7.69 19.64
CA PRO A 483 -10.26 -7.36 18.94
C PRO A 483 -11.49 -7.95 19.63
N VAL A 484 -12.68 -7.51 19.22
CA VAL A 484 -13.91 -8.27 19.43
C VAL A 484 -13.73 -9.63 18.75
N PRO A 485 -14.01 -10.77 19.43
CA PRO A 485 -13.73 -12.09 18.89
C PRO A 485 -14.37 -12.36 17.52
N PHE A 486 -13.71 -13.20 16.74
CA PHE A 486 -14.31 -13.74 15.52
C PHE A 486 -15.61 -14.49 15.80
N SER A 487 -16.58 -14.36 14.92
CA SER A 487 -17.81 -15.15 14.92
C SER A 487 -18.38 -15.24 13.50
N GLY A 488 -19.31 -16.17 13.27
CA GLY A 488 -19.84 -16.36 11.92
C GLY A 488 -18.78 -16.81 10.91
N GLU A 489 -18.90 -16.38 9.67
CA GLU A 489 -17.97 -16.75 8.60
C GLU A 489 -16.97 -15.62 8.33
N THR A 490 -15.71 -15.99 8.03
CA THR A 490 -14.71 -15.14 7.38
C THR A 490 -14.25 -15.86 6.12
N LEU A 491 -14.41 -15.21 4.96
CA LEU A 491 -14.17 -15.81 3.66
C LEU A 491 -12.89 -15.25 3.01
N ILE A 492 -12.01 -16.15 2.60
CA ILE A 492 -10.86 -15.88 1.72
C ILE A 492 -11.08 -16.66 0.42
N ALA A 493 -11.36 -15.98 -0.70
CA ALA A 493 -11.74 -16.67 -1.93
C ALA A 493 -11.14 -16.04 -3.19
N ASN A 494 -10.74 -16.89 -4.11
CA ASN A 494 -10.25 -16.50 -5.44
C ASN A 494 -9.12 -15.45 -5.41
N ASN A 495 -8.21 -15.54 -4.43
CA ASN A 495 -7.06 -14.65 -4.35
C ASN A 495 -5.82 -15.28 -5.02
N GLY A 496 -4.91 -14.42 -5.49
CA GLY A 496 -3.59 -14.80 -5.95
C GLY A 496 -2.53 -14.19 -5.04
N LEU A 497 -1.67 -15.03 -4.45
CA LEU A 497 -0.57 -14.59 -3.62
C LEU A 497 0.76 -15.02 -4.24
N SER A 498 1.71 -14.12 -4.39
CA SER A 498 3.03 -14.45 -4.90
C SER A 498 4.14 -13.82 -4.07
N ARG A 499 5.16 -14.61 -3.69
CA ARG A 499 6.31 -14.17 -2.89
C ARG A 499 5.90 -13.44 -1.61
N THR A 500 4.87 -13.98 -0.93
CA THR A 500 4.33 -13.44 0.32
C THR A 500 4.78 -14.28 1.52
N GLY A 501 4.57 -13.75 2.73
CA GLY A 501 5.16 -14.28 3.96
C GLY A 501 6.56 -13.73 4.20
N GLY A 502 7.05 -13.81 5.41
CA GLY A 502 8.36 -13.29 5.78
C GLY A 502 8.69 -13.58 7.24
N ALA A 503 9.84 -13.07 7.70
CA ALA A 503 10.24 -13.11 9.11
C ALA A 503 10.28 -11.70 9.67
N PHE A 504 9.58 -11.49 10.78
CA PHE A 504 9.56 -10.20 11.45
C PHE A 504 10.87 -9.92 12.17
N TRP A 505 11.21 -8.64 12.33
CA TRP A 505 12.43 -8.18 13.00
C TRP A 505 12.78 -8.96 14.25
N ASN A 506 13.99 -9.54 14.29
CA ASN A 506 14.56 -10.27 15.43
C ASN A 506 13.61 -11.24 16.15
N GLU A 507 12.43 -11.46 15.63
CA GLU A 507 11.58 -12.53 16.07
C GLU A 507 12.00 -13.79 15.32
N ASP A 508 12.31 -14.86 16.05
CA ASP A 508 12.46 -16.20 15.50
C ASP A 508 11.08 -16.72 15.02
N GLN A 509 10.34 -15.85 14.30
CA GLN A 509 8.98 -16.12 13.86
C GLN A 509 8.84 -15.86 12.37
N GLU A 510 8.61 -16.94 11.67
CA GLU A 510 8.32 -16.95 10.26
C GLU A 510 6.80 -16.93 10.06
N PHE A 511 6.35 -16.23 9.02
CA PHE A 511 4.94 -16.16 8.64
C PHE A 511 4.74 -16.80 7.27
N GLY A 512 3.66 -17.56 7.15
CA GLY A 512 3.19 -18.09 5.88
C GLY A 512 2.54 -17.03 5.00
N ALA A 513 2.27 -17.38 3.75
CA ALA A 513 1.56 -16.48 2.83
C ALA A 513 0.13 -16.17 3.33
N ILE A 514 -0.58 -17.17 3.85
CA ILE A 514 -1.81 -17.01 4.62
C ILE A 514 -1.54 -17.52 6.03
N THR A 515 -1.76 -16.68 7.05
CA THR A 515 -1.55 -17.05 8.45
C THR A 515 -2.80 -16.85 9.28
N LEU A 516 -3.17 -17.87 10.06
CA LEU A 516 -4.19 -17.80 11.09
C LEU A 516 -3.51 -17.79 12.47
N PHE A 517 -3.75 -16.74 13.26
CA PHE A 517 -3.09 -16.55 14.56
C PHE A 517 -4.10 -16.30 15.67
N ALA A 518 -4.60 -17.36 16.26
CA ALA A 518 -5.51 -17.33 17.41
C ALA A 518 -4.75 -17.01 18.71
N GLN A 519 -4.16 -15.79 18.82
CA GLN A 519 -3.33 -15.43 19.96
C GLN A 519 -4.15 -15.31 21.26
N GLY A 520 -5.19 -14.49 21.26
CA GLY A 520 -5.97 -14.15 22.45
C GLY A 520 -7.33 -14.82 22.54
N SER A 521 -7.93 -15.22 21.43
CA SER A 521 -9.23 -15.87 21.34
C SER A 521 -9.32 -16.77 20.12
N ASP A 522 -10.39 -17.54 20.00
CA ASP A 522 -10.62 -18.47 18.90
C ASP A 522 -10.88 -17.74 17.56
N ILE A 523 -10.54 -18.41 16.45
CA ILE A 523 -10.86 -17.99 15.08
C ILE A 523 -11.74 -19.07 14.44
N PRO A 524 -13.06 -19.08 14.68
CA PRO A 524 -13.99 -20.01 14.05
C PRO A 524 -14.47 -19.55 12.68
N GLY A 525 -15.06 -20.47 11.91
CA GLY A 525 -15.84 -20.17 10.71
C GLY A 525 -15.01 -19.65 9.53
N VAL A 526 -13.78 -20.12 9.37
CA VAL A 526 -12.90 -19.70 8.27
C VAL A 526 -13.05 -20.61 7.05
N THR A 527 -13.29 -20.00 5.90
CA THR A 527 -13.28 -20.67 4.60
C THR A 527 -12.18 -20.07 3.71
N ILE A 528 -11.29 -20.90 3.19
CA ILE A 528 -10.24 -20.54 2.21
C ILE A 528 -10.49 -21.37 0.95
N ARG A 529 -10.77 -20.72 -0.19
CA ARG A 529 -11.09 -21.44 -1.41
C ARG A 529 -10.64 -20.76 -2.69
N ASP A 530 -10.51 -21.52 -3.76
CA ASP A 530 -10.23 -21.01 -5.10
C ASP A 530 -9.00 -20.08 -5.15
N THR A 531 -7.98 -20.32 -4.32
CA THR A 531 -6.86 -19.42 -4.08
C THR A 531 -5.55 -20.06 -4.53
N ASP A 532 -4.70 -19.28 -5.20
CA ASP A 532 -3.39 -19.69 -5.64
C ASP A 532 -2.29 -19.00 -4.83
N ILE A 533 -1.36 -19.78 -4.30
CA ILE A 533 -0.19 -19.32 -3.56
C ILE A 533 1.06 -19.77 -4.31
N GLN A 534 1.89 -18.82 -4.72
CA GLN A 534 3.11 -19.08 -5.48
C GLN A 534 4.33 -18.49 -4.78
N ASP A 535 5.41 -19.27 -4.68
CA ASP A 535 6.71 -18.85 -4.17
C ASP A 535 6.65 -18.14 -2.81
N SER A 536 5.82 -18.65 -1.89
CA SER A 536 5.77 -18.11 -0.54
C SER A 536 7.15 -18.11 0.10
N THR A 537 7.52 -17.04 0.84
CA THR A 537 8.85 -16.96 1.44
C THR A 537 9.11 -18.12 2.41
N TYR A 538 8.11 -18.45 3.22
CA TYR A 538 8.09 -19.60 4.12
C TYR A 538 6.92 -20.53 3.78
N ASP A 539 5.98 -20.72 4.69
CA ASP A 539 4.86 -21.63 4.45
C ASP A 539 3.81 -21.05 3.48
N GLY A 540 3.07 -21.90 2.80
CA GLY A 540 1.91 -21.45 2.03
C GLY A 540 0.75 -21.04 2.94
N ILE A 541 0.27 -21.96 3.78
CA ILE A 541 -0.75 -21.68 4.81
C ILE A 541 -0.18 -22.07 6.17
N GLN A 542 -0.33 -21.19 7.17
CA GLN A 542 0.23 -21.39 8.50
C GLN A 542 -0.85 -21.26 9.59
N PHE A 543 -0.97 -22.29 10.44
CA PHE A 543 -1.72 -22.24 11.69
C PHE A 543 -0.75 -21.99 12.83
N LYS A 544 -0.72 -20.73 13.31
CA LYS A 544 0.30 -20.25 14.26
C LYS A 544 -0.09 -20.61 15.71
N THR A 545 0.92 -20.84 16.54
CA THR A 545 0.75 -21.10 17.97
C THR A 545 0.16 -19.89 18.68
N GLY A 546 -0.93 -20.09 19.42
CA GLY A 546 -1.61 -19.07 20.21
C GLY A 546 -2.40 -19.64 21.38
N GLY A 547 -3.10 -18.77 22.10
CA GLY A 547 -3.95 -19.14 23.25
C GLY A 547 -5.33 -19.65 22.87
N GLY A 548 -5.82 -19.31 21.68
CA GLY A 548 -7.11 -19.73 21.14
C GLY A 548 -7.02 -20.96 20.24
N GLU A 549 -8.16 -21.33 19.66
CA GLU A 549 -8.32 -22.44 18.72
C GLU A 549 -8.76 -21.92 17.35
N MET A 550 -8.45 -22.67 16.30
CA MET A 550 -8.87 -22.43 14.93
C MET A 550 -9.69 -23.66 14.46
N PRO A 551 -10.94 -23.79 14.93
CA PRO A 551 -11.74 -24.98 14.67
C PRO A 551 -12.32 -24.98 13.26
N ASP A 552 -12.38 -26.17 12.67
CA ASP A 552 -13.13 -26.49 11.45
C ASP A 552 -12.88 -25.54 10.27
N VAL A 553 -11.61 -25.20 10.01
CA VAL A 553 -11.20 -24.41 8.85
C VAL A 553 -11.44 -25.22 7.59
N ASP A 554 -12.21 -24.68 6.63
CA ASP A 554 -12.44 -25.31 5.32
C ASP A 554 -11.46 -24.76 4.28
N ILE A 555 -10.68 -25.65 3.66
CA ILE A 555 -9.72 -25.29 2.61
C ILE A 555 -10.05 -26.11 1.37
N SER A 556 -10.50 -25.44 0.31
CA SER A 556 -10.98 -26.13 -0.89
C SER A 556 -10.50 -25.47 -2.19
N ASN A 557 -10.12 -26.30 -3.17
CA ASN A 557 -9.63 -25.86 -4.48
C ASN A 557 -8.49 -24.82 -4.36
N VAL A 558 -7.44 -25.16 -3.59
CA VAL A 558 -6.29 -24.29 -3.33
C VAL A 558 -5.04 -24.89 -3.96
N THR A 559 -4.27 -24.07 -4.66
CA THR A 559 -2.98 -24.46 -5.22
C THR A 559 -1.85 -23.75 -4.48
N ILE A 560 -0.89 -24.51 -3.97
CA ILE A 560 0.33 -24.00 -3.34
C ILE A 560 1.53 -24.51 -4.15
N SER A 561 2.29 -23.59 -4.74
CA SER A 561 3.45 -23.90 -5.57
C SER A 561 4.68 -23.11 -5.14
N GLY A 562 5.66 -23.80 -4.57
CA GLY A 562 6.88 -23.17 -4.07
C GLY A 562 6.73 -22.62 -2.65
N SER A 563 7.38 -23.30 -1.70
CA SER A 563 7.60 -22.85 -0.32
C SER A 563 9.05 -23.19 0.02
N PRO A 564 10.02 -22.43 -0.55
CA PRO A 564 11.43 -22.85 -0.54
C PRO A 564 12.08 -22.86 0.84
N ASN A 565 11.48 -22.19 1.82
CA ASN A 565 11.98 -22.17 3.19
C ASN A 565 11.01 -22.77 4.21
N GLY A 566 9.88 -23.36 3.78
CA GLY A 566 8.86 -23.90 4.66
C GLY A 566 8.06 -25.05 4.05
N SER A 567 6.87 -25.26 4.57
CA SER A 567 5.90 -26.28 4.14
C SER A 567 4.81 -25.67 3.27
N GLY A 568 4.09 -26.52 2.52
CA GLY A 568 2.87 -26.08 1.87
C GLY A 568 1.82 -25.63 2.89
N ILE A 569 1.53 -26.47 3.87
CA ILE A 569 0.66 -26.17 5.02
C ILE A 569 1.40 -26.53 6.30
N LEU A 570 1.50 -25.58 7.24
CA LEU A 570 2.12 -25.77 8.55
C LEU A 570 1.10 -25.62 9.67
N ALA A 571 1.02 -26.62 10.58
CA ALA A 571 0.42 -26.46 11.90
C ALA A 571 1.54 -26.45 12.95
N MET A 572 1.84 -25.27 13.52
CA MET A 572 2.95 -25.07 14.47
C MET A 572 2.78 -25.88 15.76
N GLY A 573 3.91 -26.17 16.42
CA GLY A 573 3.91 -26.85 17.73
C GLY A 573 3.11 -26.06 18.77
N GLY A 574 1.99 -26.56 19.22
CA GLY A 574 1.09 -25.89 20.15
C GLY A 574 -0.14 -25.24 19.49
N ALA A 575 -0.23 -25.16 18.20
CA ALA A 575 -1.46 -24.79 17.48
C ALA A 575 -2.60 -25.77 17.82
N ARG A 576 -3.84 -25.27 17.89
CA ARG A 576 -5.03 -26.02 18.25
C ARG A 576 -6.16 -25.76 17.28
N GLY A 577 -6.93 -26.83 16.94
CA GLY A 577 -8.07 -26.72 16.05
C GLY A 577 -8.09 -27.83 15.00
N SER A 578 -8.70 -27.54 13.87
CA SER A 578 -8.79 -28.48 12.76
C SER A 578 -8.95 -27.78 11.41
N ALA A 579 -8.47 -28.41 10.35
CA ALA A 579 -8.77 -28.04 8.97
C ALA A 579 -9.19 -29.26 8.16
N THR A 580 -10.06 -29.05 7.16
CA THR A 580 -10.42 -30.03 6.16
C THR A 580 -9.92 -29.55 4.81
N LEU A 581 -9.16 -30.42 4.12
CA LEU A 581 -8.62 -30.15 2.79
C LEU A 581 -9.46 -30.88 1.72
N THR A 582 -9.93 -30.15 0.72
CA THR A 582 -10.67 -30.69 -0.42
C THR A 582 -10.07 -30.12 -1.71
N ASP A 583 -9.62 -31.00 -2.62
CA ASP A 583 -9.01 -30.58 -3.89
C ASP A 583 -7.85 -29.58 -3.71
N VAL A 584 -6.97 -29.81 -2.72
CA VAL A 584 -5.78 -29.01 -2.46
C VAL A 584 -4.57 -29.61 -3.17
N THR A 585 -3.87 -28.81 -3.96
CA THR A 585 -2.66 -29.23 -4.66
C THR A 585 -1.44 -28.49 -4.10
N ILE A 586 -0.42 -29.23 -3.66
CA ILE A 586 0.81 -28.67 -3.08
C ILE A 586 2.01 -29.21 -3.84
N SER A 587 2.99 -28.35 -4.11
CA SER A 587 4.25 -28.73 -4.77
C SER A 587 5.39 -27.76 -4.43
N GLY A 588 6.63 -28.25 -4.46
CA GLY A 588 7.83 -27.41 -4.33
C GLY A 588 8.09 -26.88 -2.92
N SER A 589 7.54 -27.52 -1.88
CA SER A 589 7.76 -27.15 -0.48
C SER A 589 8.98 -27.88 0.08
N ARG A 590 9.89 -27.16 0.76
CA ARG A 590 11.12 -27.73 1.32
C ARG A 590 10.85 -28.76 2.41
N ASP A 591 9.95 -28.44 3.34
CA ASP A 591 9.73 -29.21 4.56
C ASP A 591 8.53 -30.17 4.45
N GLY A 592 7.98 -30.30 3.24
CA GLY A 592 6.88 -31.21 2.89
C GLY A 592 5.58 -30.48 2.56
N ASP A 593 4.63 -31.24 1.99
CA ASP A 593 3.36 -30.68 1.56
C ASP A 593 2.53 -30.23 2.77
N VAL A 594 2.41 -31.09 3.79
CA VAL A 594 1.69 -30.80 5.03
C VAL A 594 2.60 -31.20 6.21
N LEU A 595 2.84 -30.27 7.12
CA LEU A 595 3.61 -30.48 8.34
C LEU A 595 2.79 -30.14 9.58
N VAL A 596 2.57 -31.13 10.44
CA VAL A 596 2.05 -30.91 11.80
C VAL A 596 3.20 -31.10 12.76
N GLU A 597 3.65 -30.01 13.37
CA GLU A 597 4.82 -30.06 14.25
C GLU A 597 4.58 -30.86 15.53
N PRO A 598 5.66 -31.42 16.14
CA PRO A 598 5.56 -32.07 17.45
C PRO A 598 5.00 -31.12 18.51
N GLY A 599 3.97 -31.57 19.23
CA GLY A 599 3.28 -30.78 20.24
C GLY A 599 2.07 -29.99 19.76
N SER A 600 1.83 -29.96 18.45
CA SER A 600 0.59 -29.45 17.89
C SER A 600 -0.60 -30.30 18.30
N GLN A 601 -1.72 -29.67 18.59
CA GLN A 601 -3.03 -30.29 18.78
C GLN A 601 -3.98 -29.96 17.63
N PHE A 602 -3.43 -29.52 16.52
CA PHE A 602 -4.16 -29.21 15.30
C PHE A 602 -4.31 -30.46 14.44
N VAL A 603 -5.52 -30.70 13.94
CA VAL A 603 -5.85 -31.88 13.10
C VAL A 603 -6.11 -31.44 11.68
N ILE A 604 -5.37 -31.99 10.73
CA ILE A 604 -5.60 -31.78 9.30
C ILE A 604 -6.26 -33.06 8.74
N ASN A 605 -7.45 -32.90 8.14
CA ASN A 605 -8.22 -33.95 7.49
C ASN A 605 -8.14 -33.76 5.97
N GLU A 606 -7.92 -34.87 5.22
CA GLU A 606 -7.87 -34.89 3.77
C GLU A 606 -9.06 -35.69 3.19
#